data_49c9138b17292d3a50171b05435953e9
#
_entry.id   49c9138b17292d3a50171b05435953e9
#
_cell.length_a   1.000
_cell.length_b   1.000
_cell.length_c   1.000
_cell.angle_alpha   90.00
_cell.angle_beta   90.00
_cell.angle_gamma   90.00
#
_symmetry.space_group_name_H-M   'P 1'
#
loop_
_entity.id
_entity.type
_entity.pdbx_description
1 polymer ?
#
loop_
_entity_poly.entity_id
_entity_poly.type
_entity_poly.pdbx_seq_one_letter_code
_entity_poly.pdbx_strand_id
1 'polypeptide(L)'
;MPNGDGVPETDEGVLEWSGPGRLVELASKVPGVVVAVVSAVAIGVLVVMGTLQRVAFPEWGAANLDSEASVATWFSAALLWAAALWWLLVGMSTRPRSLAIWMWWPILAFLALDEGNAIHERLEQWSGIDWQLLYIPVMGLAAVAWWGVVRRYRKQARIVALLVAGATFWFVALGLELVQNWGGSPVRATIYVPTMITEEALEMIGSTVLLIAATLALAKSIRAEPESDG
;
A
#
# COMPACT_ATOMS: atom_id res chain seq x y z
N MET A 1 16.93 -26.07 -65.48
CA MET A 1 16.07 -26.06 -64.27
C MET A 1 16.96 -25.69 -63.11
N PRO A 2 16.90 -24.49 -62.56
CA PRO A 2 17.61 -24.15 -61.34
C PRO A 2 16.76 -24.35 -60.09
N ASN A 3 17.41 -24.85 -59.08
CA ASN A 3 16.95 -25.20 -57.78
C ASN A 3 16.37 -23.98 -57.02
N GLY A 4 15.24 -24.22 -56.39
CA GLY A 4 14.68 -23.26 -55.44
C GLY A 4 15.50 -23.21 -54.16
N ASP A 5 16.12 -22.05 -53.93
CA ASP A 5 16.80 -21.72 -52.67
C ASP A 5 15.71 -21.53 -51.59
N GLY A 6 15.62 -22.55 -50.72
CA GLY A 6 14.84 -22.44 -49.51
C GLY A 6 15.44 -21.35 -48.61
N VAL A 7 14.75 -20.24 -48.53
CA VAL A 7 15.02 -19.24 -47.48
C VAL A 7 14.77 -19.92 -46.12
N PRO A 8 15.74 -19.95 -45.19
CA PRO A 8 15.46 -20.45 -43.85
C PRO A 8 14.44 -19.52 -43.20
N GLU A 9 13.30 -20.08 -42.84
CA GLU A 9 12.30 -19.43 -41.99
C GLU A 9 13.01 -19.16 -40.65
N THR A 10 13.42 -17.92 -40.43
CA THR A 10 13.88 -17.47 -39.13
C THR A 10 12.69 -17.59 -38.22
N ASP A 11 12.72 -18.58 -37.34
CA ASP A 11 11.83 -18.72 -36.19
C ASP A 11 12.14 -17.53 -35.26
N GLU A 12 11.66 -16.35 -35.64
CA GLU A 12 11.60 -15.19 -34.76
C GLU A 12 10.66 -15.61 -33.65
N GLY A 13 11.27 -16.04 -32.54
CA GLY A 13 10.57 -16.36 -31.31
C GLY A 13 9.75 -15.15 -30.89
N VAL A 14 8.55 -15.07 -31.44
CA VAL A 14 7.51 -14.14 -31.01
C VAL A 14 7.36 -14.40 -29.54
N LEU A 15 7.86 -13.49 -28.71
CA LEU A 15 7.59 -13.47 -27.28
C LEU A 15 6.07 -13.42 -27.15
N GLU A 16 5.46 -14.61 -27.07
CA GLU A 16 4.04 -14.76 -26.89
C GLU A 16 3.68 -14.08 -25.58
N TRP A 17 3.11 -12.90 -25.71
CA TRP A 17 2.68 -12.12 -24.55
C TRP A 17 1.56 -12.91 -23.85
N SER A 18 1.96 -13.68 -22.84
CA SER A 18 1.08 -14.61 -22.13
C SER A 18 0.02 -13.91 -21.25
N GLY A 19 -0.26 -12.64 -21.53
CA GLY A 19 -1.39 -11.89 -20.97
C GLY A 19 -1.35 -11.69 -19.44
N PRO A 20 -2.40 -11.07 -18.88
CA PRO A 20 -2.48 -10.80 -17.44
C PRO A 20 -2.47 -12.07 -16.56
N GLY A 21 -2.81 -13.23 -17.10
CA GLY A 21 -2.85 -14.50 -16.37
C GLY A 21 -1.50 -14.89 -15.75
N ARG A 22 -0.40 -14.72 -16.46
CA ARG A 22 0.94 -15.05 -15.96
C ARG A 22 1.39 -14.13 -14.82
N LEU A 23 1.07 -12.83 -14.92
CA LEU A 23 1.38 -11.88 -13.84
C LEU A 23 0.58 -12.19 -12.57
N VAL A 24 -0.70 -12.52 -12.72
CA VAL A 24 -1.57 -12.93 -11.62
C VAL A 24 -1.03 -14.20 -10.95
N GLU A 25 -0.62 -15.19 -11.73
CA GLU A 25 -0.03 -16.43 -11.20
C GLU A 25 1.28 -16.17 -10.45
N LEU A 26 2.20 -15.39 -11.01
CA LEU A 26 3.46 -15.05 -10.35
C LEU A 26 3.23 -14.27 -9.06
N ALA A 27 2.36 -13.26 -9.09
CA ALA A 27 2.02 -12.46 -7.92
C ALA A 27 1.40 -13.32 -6.80
N SER A 28 0.59 -14.33 -7.14
CA SER A 28 -0.03 -15.24 -6.16
C SER A 28 0.96 -16.13 -5.42
N LYS A 29 2.16 -16.32 -5.98
CA LYS A 29 3.23 -17.13 -5.38
C LYS A 29 4.06 -16.36 -4.35
N VAL A 30 3.87 -15.04 -4.22
CA VAL A 30 4.57 -14.23 -3.21
C VAL A 30 4.04 -14.60 -1.81
N PRO A 31 4.87 -15.19 -0.94
CA PRO A 31 4.42 -15.55 0.40
C PRO A 31 4.24 -14.30 1.26
N GLY A 32 3.07 -14.14 1.90
CA GLY A 32 2.81 -13.03 2.81
C GLY A 32 3.83 -12.93 3.97
N VAL A 33 4.43 -14.07 4.37
CA VAL A 33 5.49 -14.08 5.39
C VAL A 33 6.76 -13.38 4.91
N VAL A 34 7.12 -13.50 3.63
CA VAL A 34 8.28 -12.80 3.05
C VAL A 34 8.02 -11.30 3.07
N VAL A 35 6.83 -10.87 2.64
CA VAL A 35 6.42 -9.45 2.74
C VAL A 35 6.53 -8.96 4.18
N ALA A 36 5.99 -9.71 5.14
CA ALA A 36 6.03 -9.33 6.56
C ALA A 36 7.46 -9.20 7.09
N VAL A 37 8.33 -10.17 6.82
CA VAL A 37 9.71 -10.16 7.32
C VAL A 37 10.53 -9.04 6.69
N VAL A 38 10.46 -8.88 5.36
CA VAL A 38 11.19 -7.82 4.64
C VAL A 38 10.74 -6.44 5.12
N SER A 39 9.42 -6.23 5.22
CA SER A 39 8.89 -4.95 5.70
C SER A 39 9.25 -4.69 7.16
N ALA A 40 9.17 -5.69 8.04
CA ALA A 40 9.53 -5.53 9.46
C ALA A 40 11.01 -5.13 9.63
N VAL A 41 11.91 -5.75 8.86
CA VAL A 41 13.34 -5.38 8.87
C VAL A 41 13.52 -3.94 8.34
N ALA A 42 12.88 -3.60 7.22
CA ALA A 42 12.98 -2.26 6.63
C ALA A 42 12.44 -1.19 7.58
N ILE A 43 11.26 -1.39 8.17
CA ILE A 43 10.66 -0.48 9.16
C ILE A 43 11.58 -0.32 10.37
N GLY A 44 12.11 -1.41 10.93
CA GLY A 44 13.05 -1.35 12.03
C GLY A 44 14.29 -0.51 11.71
N VAL A 45 14.87 -0.70 10.53
CA VAL A 45 16.02 0.09 10.05
C VAL A 45 15.64 1.56 9.90
N LEU A 46 14.51 1.88 9.26
CA LEU A 46 14.07 3.26 9.04
C LEU A 46 13.78 3.99 10.34
N VAL A 47 13.11 3.35 11.30
CA VAL A 47 12.85 3.92 12.63
C VAL A 47 14.16 4.19 13.38
N VAL A 48 15.11 3.25 13.34
CA VAL A 48 16.43 3.45 13.95
C VAL A 48 17.19 4.59 13.27
N MET A 49 17.23 4.63 11.95
CA MET A 49 17.88 5.70 11.19
C MET A 49 17.26 7.07 11.47
N GLY A 50 15.93 7.18 11.50
CA GLY A 50 15.23 8.42 11.82
C GLY A 50 15.47 8.88 13.26
N THR A 51 15.53 7.95 14.21
CA THR A 51 15.88 8.26 15.59
C THR A 51 17.32 8.76 15.70
N LEU A 52 18.28 8.10 15.04
CA LEU A 52 19.69 8.52 15.01
C LEU A 52 19.86 9.87 14.32
N GLN A 53 19.15 10.10 13.22
CA GLN A 53 19.13 11.40 12.55
C GLN A 53 18.73 12.52 13.51
N ARG A 54 17.68 12.31 14.28
CA ARG A 54 17.17 13.33 15.23
C ARG A 54 18.15 13.61 16.38
N VAL A 55 18.85 12.58 16.86
CA VAL A 55 19.68 12.66 18.09
C VAL A 55 21.15 12.96 17.79
N ALA A 56 21.70 12.41 16.72
CA ALA A 56 23.16 12.40 16.50
C ALA A 56 23.59 12.95 15.13
N PHE A 57 22.73 12.89 14.09
CA PHE A 57 23.10 13.18 12.71
C PHE A 57 22.04 14.05 12.00
N PRO A 58 21.80 15.30 12.48
CA PRO A 58 20.73 16.15 11.93
C PRO A 58 20.90 16.48 10.45
N GLU A 59 22.08 16.31 9.88
CA GLU A 59 22.38 16.50 8.45
C GLU A 59 21.87 15.37 7.54
N TRP A 60 21.43 14.25 8.10
CA TRP A 60 20.86 13.12 7.34
C TRP A 60 19.42 13.38 6.92
N GLY A 61 19.19 14.38 6.07
CA GLY A 61 17.85 14.81 5.67
C GLY A 61 16.96 13.69 5.12
N ALA A 62 17.52 12.75 4.34
CA ALA A 62 16.78 11.61 3.80
C ALA A 62 16.28 10.62 4.87
N ALA A 63 16.88 10.61 6.06
CA ALA A 63 16.47 9.79 7.20
C ALA A 63 15.53 10.55 8.17
N ASN A 64 15.20 11.81 7.88
CA ASN A 64 14.28 12.59 8.69
C ASN A 64 12.83 12.08 8.50
N LEU A 65 12.30 11.39 9.48
CA LEU A 65 10.93 10.85 9.43
C LEU A 65 9.86 11.95 9.32
N ASP A 66 10.15 13.15 9.81
CA ASP A 66 9.29 14.33 9.78
C ASP A 66 9.27 15.04 8.40
N SER A 67 9.78 14.39 7.37
CA SER A 67 9.91 14.97 6.02
C SER A 67 9.23 14.11 4.99
N GLU A 68 8.30 14.70 4.25
CA GLU A 68 7.61 14.09 3.11
C GLU A 68 8.53 13.59 2.00
N ALA A 69 9.79 14.05 1.98
CA ALA A 69 10.81 13.56 1.06
C ALA A 69 11.75 12.51 1.70
N SER A 70 11.37 11.92 2.82
CA SER A 70 12.15 10.91 3.53
C SER A 70 12.11 9.55 2.83
N VAL A 71 13.09 8.70 3.16
CA VAL A 71 13.07 7.30 2.70
C VAL A 71 11.89 6.53 3.33
N ALA A 72 11.46 6.89 4.54
CA ALA A 72 10.32 6.27 5.20
C ALA A 72 9.01 6.55 4.45
N THR A 73 8.75 7.81 4.10
CA THR A 73 7.58 8.22 3.29
C THR A 73 7.56 7.50 1.94
N TRP A 74 8.68 7.45 1.22
CA TRP A 74 8.77 6.72 -0.03
C TRP A 74 8.55 5.21 0.15
N PHE A 75 8.99 4.64 1.26
CA PHE A 75 8.75 3.24 1.56
C PHE A 75 7.27 2.97 1.87
N SER A 76 6.61 3.82 2.67
CA SER A 76 5.17 3.76 2.94
C SER A 76 4.35 3.85 1.64
N ALA A 77 4.63 4.87 0.81
CA ALA A 77 4.02 5.04 -0.49
C ALA A 77 4.20 3.82 -1.40
N ALA A 78 5.40 3.23 -1.45
CA ALA A 78 5.67 2.03 -2.25
C ALA A 78 4.87 0.81 -1.77
N LEU A 79 4.69 0.64 -0.46
CA LEU A 79 3.84 -0.42 0.11
C LEU A 79 2.37 -0.22 -0.26
N LEU A 80 1.85 1.01 -0.20
CA LEU A 80 0.48 1.33 -0.62
C LEU A 80 0.29 1.10 -2.11
N TRP A 81 1.26 1.51 -2.96
CA TRP A 81 1.25 1.19 -4.40
C TRP A 81 1.21 -0.30 -4.66
N ALA A 82 2.08 -1.06 -3.98
CA ALA A 82 2.07 -2.52 -4.10
C ALA A 82 0.72 -3.10 -3.67
N ALA A 83 0.14 -2.64 -2.56
CA ALA A 83 -1.19 -3.06 -2.11
C ALA A 83 -2.27 -2.73 -3.16
N ALA A 84 -2.25 -1.51 -3.73
CA ALA A 84 -3.19 -1.11 -4.77
C ALA A 84 -3.11 -2.02 -6.00
N LEU A 85 -1.90 -2.30 -6.49
CA LEU A 85 -1.68 -3.19 -7.64
C LEU A 85 -2.13 -4.63 -7.36
N TRP A 86 -1.86 -5.17 -6.16
CA TRP A 86 -2.35 -6.49 -5.76
C TRP A 86 -3.88 -6.54 -5.69
N TRP A 87 -4.53 -5.50 -5.14
CA TRP A 87 -6.00 -5.41 -5.14
C TRP A 87 -6.59 -5.25 -6.54
N LEU A 88 -5.89 -4.57 -7.46
CA LEU A 88 -6.27 -4.54 -8.89
C LEU A 88 -6.24 -5.95 -9.48
N LEU A 89 -5.16 -6.74 -9.24
CA LEU A 89 -5.07 -8.12 -9.70
C LEU A 89 -6.17 -9.01 -9.10
N VAL A 90 -6.49 -8.81 -7.81
CA VAL A 90 -7.64 -9.47 -7.16
C VAL A 90 -8.95 -9.11 -7.88
N GLY A 91 -9.16 -7.84 -8.23
CA GLY A 91 -10.34 -7.38 -8.97
C GLY A 91 -10.46 -8.05 -10.35
N MET A 92 -9.34 -8.20 -11.05
CA MET A 92 -9.27 -8.87 -12.35
C MET A 92 -9.55 -10.37 -12.27
N SER A 93 -9.11 -11.02 -11.19
CA SER A 93 -9.22 -12.47 -10.98
C SER A 93 -10.52 -12.90 -10.28
N THR A 94 -11.29 -11.97 -9.71
CA THR A 94 -12.49 -12.30 -8.93
C THR A 94 -13.73 -12.39 -9.82
N ARG A 95 -14.47 -13.50 -9.70
CA ARG A 95 -15.78 -13.69 -10.33
C ARG A 95 -16.83 -14.05 -9.26
N PRO A 96 -18.06 -13.49 -9.30
CA PRO A 96 -18.45 -12.31 -10.07
C PRO A 96 -17.68 -11.06 -9.63
N ARG A 97 -17.61 -10.06 -10.52
CA ARG A 97 -16.92 -8.79 -10.24
C ARG A 97 -17.49 -8.12 -9.00
N SER A 98 -16.62 -7.60 -8.14
CA SER A 98 -16.98 -6.89 -6.91
C SER A 98 -16.72 -5.40 -7.05
N LEU A 99 -17.76 -4.59 -7.01
CA LEU A 99 -17.63 -3.12 -7.04
C LEU A 99 -16.72 -2.62 -5.90
N ALA A 100 -16.83 -3.23 -4.71
CA ALA A 100 -16.01 -2.83 -3.57
C ALA A 100 -14.50 -2.97 -3.85
N ILE A 101 -14.07 -4.07 -4.49
CA ILE A 101 -12.66 -4.26 -4.87
C ILE A 101 -12.26 -3.24 -5.94
N TRP A 102 -13.13 -2.97 -6.91
CA TRP A 102 -12.89 -1.99 -7.97
C TRP A 102 -12.85 -0.55 -7.47
N MET A 103 -13.49 -0.24 -6.36
CA MET A 103 -13.36 1.05 -5.66
C MET A 103 -12.13 1.10 -4.75
N TRP A 104 -11.74 -0.03 -4.15
CA TRP A 104 -10.70 -0.08 -3.12
C TRP A 104 -9.30 0.17 -3.68
N TRP A 105 -8.93 -0.48 -4.81
CA TRP A 105 -7.60 -0.32 -5.38
C TRP A 105 -7.26 1.13 -5.80
N PRO A 106 -8.16 1.92 -6.45
CA PRO A 106 -7.83 3.29 -6.81
C PRO A 106 -7.76 4.21 -5.60
N ILE A 107 -8.48 3.91 -4.52
CA ILE A 107 -8.35 4.63 -3.26
C ILE A 107 -6.96 4.40 -2.66
N LEU A 108 -6.49 3.17 -2.60
CA LEU A 108 -5.12 2.88 -2.15
C LEU A 108 -4.07 3.53 -3.05
N ALA A 109 -4.27 3.54 -4.37
CA ALA A 109 -3.39 4.23 -5.30
C ALA A 109 -3.37 5.74 -5.08
N PHE A 110 -4.54 6.35 -4.79
CA PHE A 110 -4.62 7.76 -4.43
C PHE A 110 -3.88 8.04 -3.11
N LEU A 111 -4.08 7.23 -2.08
CA LEU A 111 -3.36 7.38 -0.81
C LEU A 111 -1.85 7.23 -0.99
N ALA A 112 -1.39 6.32 -1.86
CA ALA A 112 0.03 6.19 -2.19
C ALA A 112 0.60 7.40 -2.92
N LEU A 113 -0.20 8.03 -3.80
CA LEU A 113 0.18 9.30 -4.46
C LEU A 113 0.24 10.45 -3.46
N ASP A 114 -0.72 10.52 -2.57
CA ASP A 114 -0.79 11.52 -1.52
C ASP A 114 0.42 11.45 -0.59
N GLU A 115 0.69 10.26 -0.08
CA GLU A 115 1.83 9.93 0.75
C GLU A 115 3.17 10.35 0.12
N GLY A 116 3.40 9.98 -1.14
CA GLY A 116 4.66 10.28 -1.83
C GLY A 116 4.79 11.72 -2.33
N ASN A 117 3.73 12.54 -2.30
CA ASN A 117 3.72 13.88 -2.87
C ASN A 117 3.16 14.95 -1.93
N ALA A 118 2.82 14.63 -0.70
CA ALA A 118 2.23 15.57 0.26
C ALA A 118 1.05 16.37 -0.34
N ILE A 119 0.12 15.68 -1.00
CA ILE A 119 -1.01 16.37 -1.67
C ILE A 119 -1.89 17.05 -0.63
N HIS A 120 -2.15 16.37 0.49
CA HIS A 120 -2.93 16.89 1.60
C HIS A 120 -2.35 18.17 2.18
N GLU A 121 -1.04 18.23 2.42
CA GLU A 121 -0.38 19.44 2.92
C GLU A 121 -0.48 20.62 1.92
N ARG A 122 -0.29 20.33 0.62
CA ARG A 122 -0.41 21.35 -0.42
C ARG A 122 -1.83 21.90 -0.53
N LEU A 123 -2.84 21.03 -0.37
CA LEU A 123 -4.24 21.42 -0.35
C LEU A 123 -4.54 22.30 0.87
N GLU A 124 -4.01 21.95 2.03
CA GLU A 124 -4.10 22.76 3.24
C GLU A 124 -3.45 24.13 3.06
N GLN A 125 -2.20 24.17 2.58
CA GLN A 125 -1.49 25.41 2.30
C GLN A 125 -2.23 26.31 1.29
N TRP A 126 -2.83 25.73 0.26
CA TRP A 126 -3.55 26.45 -0.78
C TRP A 126 -4.92 26.93 -0.31
N SER A 127 -5.65 26.14 0.46
CA SER A 127 -7.02 26.44 0.88
C SER A 127 -7.11 27.18 2.23
N GLY A 128 -6.09 27.04 3.09
CA GLY A 128 -6.13 27.48 4.48
C GLY A 128 -7.07 26.66 5.36
N ILE A 129 -7.56 25.52 4.88
CA ILE A 129 -8.43 24.60 5.60
C ILE A 129 -7.61 23.40 5.98
N ASP A 130 -7.70 22.96 7.23
CA ASP A 130 -7.09 21.75 7.74
C ASP A 130 -7.35 20.56 6.79
N TRP A 131 -6.30 19.88 6.37
CA TRP A 131 -6.39 18.81 5.37
C TRP A 131 -7.32 17.67 5.82
N GLN A 132 -7.40 17.39 7.10
CA GLN A 132 -8.26 16.33 7.62
C GLN A 132 -9.73 16.61 7.34
N LEU A 133 -10.15 17.89 7.34
CA LEU A 133 -11.49 18.29 6.94
C LEU A 133 -11.69 18.13 5.42
N LEU A 134 -10.67 18.47 4.63
CA LEU A 134 -10.73 18.33 3.17
C LEU A 134 -10.83 16.86 2.74
N TYR A 135 -10.25 15.95 3.54
CA TYR A 135 -10.21 14.51 3.25
C TYR A 135 -11.42 13.74 3.77
N ILE A 136 -12.37 14.36 4.47
CA ILE A 136 -13.60 13.68 4.92
C ILE A 136 -14.29 12.91 3.77
N PRO A 137 -14.48 13.46 2.56
CA PRO A 137 -15.08 12.70 1.46
C PRO A 137 -14.26 11.49 1.03
N VAL A 138 -12.92 11.63 0.96
CA VAL A 138 -11.99 10.53 0.60
C VAL A 138 -12.05 9.45 1.66
N MET A 139 -11.99 9.82 2.95
CA MET A 139 -12.10 8.89 4.08
C MET A 139 -13.43 8.17 4.07
N GLY A 140 -14.54 8.86 3.77
CA GLY A 140 -15.86 8.27 3.62
C GLY A 140 -15.92 7.22 2.50
N LEU A 141 -15.38 7.55 1.33
CA LEU A 141 -15.28 6.60 0.21
C LEU A 141 -14.39 5.40 0.56
N ALA A 142 -13.25 5.65 1.22
CA ALA A 142 -12.35 4.60 1.69
C ALA A 142 -13.05 3.66 2.67
N ALA A 143 -13.79 4.20 3.65
CA ALA A 143 -14.55 3.40 4.62
C ALA A 143 -15.63 2.55 3.94
N VAL A 144 -16.36 3.08 2.96
CA VAL A 144 -17.39 2.34 2.21
C VAL A 144 -16.76 1.22 1.37
N ALA A 145 -15.68 1.51 0.65
CA ALA A 145 -14.98 0.51 -0.16
C ALA A 145 -14.37 -0.58 0.73
N TRP A 146 -13.66 -0.19 1.80
CA TRP A 146 -13.09 -1.09 2.79
C TRP A 146 -14.14 -2.02 3.41
N TRP A 147 -15.27 -1.46 3.85
CA TRP A 147 -16.38 -2.25 4.40
C TRP A 147 -16.92 -3.26 3.39
N GLY A 148 -17.06 -2.85 2.13
CA GLY A 148 -17.47 -3.74 1.05
C GLY A 148 -16.49 -4.90 0.84
N VAL A 149 -15.17 -4.63 0.91
CA VAL A 149 -14.14 -5.67 0.84
C VAL A 149 -14.20 -6.59 2.06
N VAL A 150 -14.32 -6.06 3.28
CA VAL A 150 -14.48 -6.85 4.51
C VAL A 150 -15.70 -7.77 4.42
N ARG A 151 -16.84 -7.25 3.95
CA ARG A 151 -18.08 -8.06 3.75
C ARG A 151 -17.87 -9.15 2.71
N ARG A 152 -17.11 -8.88 1.64
CA ARG A 152 -16.79 -9.87 0.60
C ARG A 152 -15.98 -11.02 1.16
N TYR A 153 -15.04 -10.74 2.05
CA TYR A 153 -14.14 -11.71 2.66
C TYR A 153 -14.58 -12.18 4.05
N ARG A 154 -15.83 -11.92 4.48
CA ARG A 154 -16.32 -12.23 5.84
C ARG A 154 -16.13 -13.66 6.33
N LYS A 155 -16.07 -14.62 5.38
CA LYS A 155 -15.81 -16.04 5.69
C LYS A 155 -14.31 -16.38 5.78
N GLN A 156 -13.43 -15.42 5.56
CA GLN A 156 -11.98 -15.59 5.58
C GLN A 156 -11.37 -14.77 6.73
N ALA A 157 -11.43 -15.34 7.92
CA ALA A 157 -11.04 -14.65 9.15
C ALA A 157 -9.66 -14.00 9.09
N ARG A 158 -8.67 -14.64 8.45
CA ARG A 158 -7.31 -14.09 8.32
C ARG A 158 -7.27 -12.82 7.46
N ILE A 159 -7.95 -12.81 6.30
CA ILE A 159 -8.01 -11.63 5.43
C ILE A 159 -8.74 -10.49 6.14
N VAL A 160 -9.88 -10.79 6.79
CA VAL A 160 -10.64 -9.80 7.56
C VAL A 160 -9.80 -9.22 8.71
N ALA A 161 -9.13 -10.08 9.47
CA ALA A 161 -8.27 -9.64 10.58
C ALA A 161 -7.16 -8.68 10.10
N LEU A 162 -6.52 -8.98 8.97
CA LEU A 162 -5.50 -8.12 8.38
C LEU A 162 -6.08 -6.80 7.87
N LEU A 163 -7.24 -6.82 7.20
CA LEU A 163 -7.92 -5.60 6.76
C LEU A 163 -8.29 -4.70 7.94
N VAL A 164 -8.79 -5.29 9.02
CA VAL A 164 -9.13 -4.55 10.25
C VAL A 164 -7.86 -4.03 10.93
N ALA A 165 -6.83 -4.86 11.08
CA ALA A 165 -5.57 -4.44 11.69
C ALA A 165 -4.90 -3.30 10.90
N GLY A 166 -4.81 -3.42 9.56
CA GLY A 166 -4.24 -2.38 8.71
C GLY A 166 -4.98 -1.05 8.84
N ALA A 167 -6.32 -1.09 8.78
CA ALA A 167 -7.13 0.10 9.01
C ALA A 167 -6.93 0.69 10.41
N THR A 168 -6.83 -0.17 11.44
CA THR A 168 -6.61 0.30 12.82
C THR A 168 -5.27 1.01 12.95
N PHE A 169 -4.19 0.50 12.36
CA PHE A 169 -2.88 1.16 12.39
C PHE A 169 -2.93 2.55 11.74
N TRP A 170 -3.56 2.67 10.58
CA TRP A 170 -3.77 3.95 9.91
C TRP A 170 -4.64 4.91 10.74
N PHE A 171 -5.72 4.44 11.35
CA PHE A 171 -6.55 5.29 12.22
C PHE A 171 -5.81 5.78 13.47
N VAL A 172 -4.94 4.94 14.03
CA VAL A 172 -4.11 5.37 15.18
C VAL A 172 -3.06 6.38 14.74
N ALA A 173 -2.43 6.19 13.58
CA ALA A 173 -1.49 7.16 13.01
C ALA A 173 -2.16 8.54 12.81
N LEU A 174 -3.29 8.60 12.12
CA LEU A 174 -4.09 9.83 11.96
C LEU A 174 -4.48 10.47 13.32
N GLY A 175 -4.78 9.65 14.32
CA GLY A 175 -5.08 10.13 15.67
C GLY A 175 -3.86 10.74 16.36
N LEU A 176 -2.66 10.19 16.14
CA LEU A 176 -1.41 10.74 16.66
C LEU A 176 -1.09 12.09 16.03
N GLU A 177 -1.26 12.22 14.73
CA GLU A 177 -1.11 13.48 14.01
C GLU A 177 -2.05 14.58 14.55
N LEU A 178 -3.33 14.24 14.76
CA LEU A 178 -4.27 15.14 15.43
C LEU A 178 -3.75 15.63 16.78
N VAL A 179 -3.21 14.72 17.60
CA VAL A 179 -2.66 15.05 18.92
C VAL A 179 -1.46 15.97 18.80
N GLN A 180 -0.59 15.77 17.80
CA GLN A 180 0.56 16.62 17.52
C GLN A 180 0.14 18.06 17.19
N ASN A 181 -0.96 18.22 16.45
CA ASN A 181 -1.46 19.52 16.02
C ASN A 181 -2.30 20.23 17.11
N TRP A 182 -2.86 19.50 18.07
CA TRP A 182 -3.84 20.03 19.04
C TRP A 182 -3.25 20.57 20.34
N GLY A 183 -1.96 20.34 20.61
CA GLY A 183 -1.33 20.76 21.87
C GLY A 183 -0.78 22.19 21.83
N GLY A 184 -0.93 22.96 22.93
CA GLY A 184 -0.18 24.20 23.15
C GLY A 184 1.33 23.93 23.16
N SER A 185 2.14 24.97 22.85
CA SER A 185 3.59 24.86 22.61
C SER A 185 4.42 24.01 23.62
N PRO A 186 4.18 24.02 24.96
CA PRO A 186 5.00 23.23 25.87
C PRO A 186 4.71 21.71 25.76
N VAL A 187 3.45 21.33 25.61
CA VAL A 187 3.04 19.93 25.47
C VAL A 187 3.51 19.39 24.14
N ARG A 188 3.31 20.14 23.06
CA ARG A 188 3.78 19.81 21.71
C ARG A 188 5.28 19.55 21.70
N ALA A 189 6.10 20.39 22.32
CA ALA A 189 7.55 20.18 22.35
C ALA A 189 8.00 18.88 23.03
N THR A 190 7.21 18.36 23.98
CA THR A 190 7.57 17.15 24.73
C THR A 190 7.13 15.87 24.05
N ILE A 191 5.92 15.86 23.45
CA ILE A 191 5.32 14.64 22.90
C ILE A 191 5.53 14.49 21.39
N TYR A 192 5.89 15.57 20.68
CA TYR A 192 5.97 15.59 19.21
C TYR A 192 6.86 14.50 18.63
N VAL A 193 8.10 14.41 19.09
CA VAL A 193 9.06 13.45 18.53
C VAL A 193 8.62 11.99 18.72
N PRO A 194 8.24 11.54 19.93
CA PRO A 194 7.80 10.16 20.09
C PRO A 194 6.49 9.85 19.36
N THR A 195 5.56 10.79 19.28
CA THR A 195 4.31 10.58 18.52
C THR A 195 4.56 10.51 17.02
N MET A 196 5.38 11.39 16.46
CA MET A 196 5.76 11.40 15.05
C MET A 196 6.47 10.09 14.65
N ILE A 197 7.47 9.63 15.42
CA ILE A 197 8.14 8.36 15.12
C ILE A 197 7.14 7.17 15.18
N THR A 198 6.20 7.22 16.14
CA THR A 198 5.18 6.18 16.28
C THR A 198 4.19 6.20 15.12
N GLU A 199 3.75 7.36 14.71
CA GLU A 199 2.87 7.60 13.58
C GLU A 199 3.45 7.01 12.29
N GLU A 200 4.65 7.44 11.90
CA GLU A 200 5.35 6.95 10.71
C GLU A 200 5.52 5.42 10.72
N ALA A 201 5.89 4.86 11.89
CA ALA A 201 5.99 3.41 12.04
C ALA A 201 4.63 2.73 11.84
N LEU A 202 3.54 3.28 12.35
CA LEU A 202 2.19 2.73 12.23
C LEU A 202 1.67 2.81 10.79
N GLU A 203 1.98 3.84 10.04
CA GLU A 203 1.64 3.95 8.61
C GLU A 203 2.34 2.89 7.77
N MET A 204 3.65 2.73 7.97
CA MET A 204 4.41 1.65 7.31
C MET A 204 3.89 0.26 7.68
N ILE A 205 3.57 0.01 8.97
CA ILE A 205 3.00 -1.25 9.43
C ILE A 205 1.62 -1.46 8.83
N GLY A 206 0.76 -0.45 8.86
CA GLY A 206 -0.59 -0.49 8.31
C GLY A 206 -0.58 -0.83 6.82
N SER A 207 0.26 -0.14 6.05
CA SER A 207 0.45 -0.36 4.61
C SER A 207 0.97 -1.77 4.32
N THR A 208 1.93 -2.28 5.12
CA THR A 208 2.42 -3.66 5.04
C THR A 208 1.31 -4.68 5.27
N VAL A 209 0.49 -4.48 6.30
CA VAL A 209 -0.61 -5.38 6.67
C VAL A 209 -1.68 -5.40 5.59
N LEU A 210 -2.00 -4.25 4.98
CA LEU A 210 -2.92 -4.17 3.83
C LEU A 210 -2.36 -4.90 2.60
N LEU A 211 -1.06 -4.81 2.34
CA LEU A 211 -0.40 -5.56 1.27
C LEU A 211 -0.46 -7.08 1.52
N ILE A 212 -0.21 -7.53 2.76
CA ILE A 212 -0.34 -8.95 3.11
C ILE A 212 -1.79 -9.44 2.93
N ALA A 213 -2.79 -8.62 3.30
CA ALA A 213 -4.19 -8.95 3.04
C ALA A 213 -4.46 -9.14 1.54
N ALA A 214 -3.90 -8.28 0.69
CA ALA A 214 -4.02 -8.36 -0.76
C ALA A 214 -3.36 -9.62 -1.34
N THR A 215 -2.16 -9.99 -0.86
CA THR A 215 -1.48 -11.23 -1.31
C THR A 215 -2.30 -12.49 -0.98
N LEU A 216 -2.88 -12.55 0.22
CA LEU A 216 -3.75 -13.67 0.61
C LEU A 216 -5.05 -13.70 -0.20
N ALA A 217 -5.65 -12.53 -0.47
CA ALA A 217 -6.85 -12.42 -1.27
C ALA A 217 -6.60 -12.88 -2.71
N LEU A 218 -5.47 -12.50 -3.31
CA LEU A 218 -5.08 -12.91 -4.65
C LEU A 218 -4.84 -14.42 -4.73
N ALA A 219 -4.04 -14.97 -3.82
CA ALA A 219 -3.79 -16.41 -3.77
C ALA A 219 -5.08 -17.23 -3.64
N LYS A 220 -6.09 -16.67 -2.96
CA LYS A 220 -7.40 -17.32 -2.84
C LYS A 220 -8.23 -17.22 -4.12
N SER A 221 -8.23 -16.06 -4.80
CA SER A 221 -9.04 -15.87 -6.01
C SER A 221 -8.64 -16.84 -7.12
N ILE A 222 -7.35 -17.14 -7.23
CA ILE A 222 -6.81 -18.08 -8.23
C ILE A 222 -7.18 -19.54 -7.92
N ARG A 223 -7.12 -19.93 -6.64
CA ARG A 223 -7.49 -21.29 -6.23
C ARG A 223 -8.98 -21.60 -6.34
N ALA A 224 -9.81 -20.54 -6.46
CA ALA A 224 -11.26 -20.68 -6.56
C ALA A 224 -11.76 -20.79 -8.00
N GLU A 225 -10.93 -20.59 -9.03
CA GLU A 225 -11.27 -20.91 -10.40
C GLU A 225 -11.29 -22.45 -10.53
N PRO A 226 -12.46 -23.08 -10.81
CA PRO A 226 -12.49 -24.50 -11.12
C PRO A 226 -11.65 -24.72 -12.37
N GLU A 227 -10.82 -25.77 -12.38
CA GLU A 227 -10.31 -26.34 -13.63
C GLU A 227 -11.54 -26.49 -14.55
N SER A 228 -11.60 -25.66 -15.58
CA SER A 228 -12.59 -25.82 -16.64
C SER A 228 -12.24 -27.14 -17.29
N ASP A 229 -13.01 -28.19 -16.97
CA ASP A 229 -12.95 -29.46 -17.66
C ASP A 229 -12.87 -29.20 -19.17
N GLY A 230 -11.68 -29.46 -19.74
CA GLY A 230 -11.43 -29.40 -21.16
C GLY A 230 -12.05 -30.58 -21.92
#